data_2c4f5916100789dabab8b3ee84dc521c
#
_entry.id   2c4f5916100789dabab8b3ee84dc521c
#
_cell.length_a   1.000
_cell.length_b   1.000
_cell.length_c   1.000
_cell.angle_alpha   90.00
_cell.angle_beta   90.00
_cell.angle_gamma   90.00
#
_symmetry.space_group_name_H-M   'P 1'
#
loop_
_entity.id
_entity.type
_entity.pdbx_description
1 polymer ?
#
loop_
_entity_poly.entity_id
_entity_poly.type
_entity_poly.pdbx_seq_one_letter_code
_entity_poly.pdbx_strand_id
1 'polypeptide(L)'
;MRTFTRDASFLAVVVAAAAVLLASAVTGEAAAVPASTLSPPKTAEMKPGPDGFIRRWLVLEPIAATGLTDSIVQAAVKKGPFTAELSAVPRDGEKVNVESAQLAWHAVDTSNYNVNLFHFARSLDKNTSNVLFWVVTVVHAPREMRDVRLAIGSNAASVWWVNGQEVIGIYGDRQAVIDDGVSKRLTLKKGPNVIRAAVVNGGGATDFCARILDASDKPITDLVVNLRP
;
A
#
# COMPACT_ATOMS: atom_id res chain seq x y z
N MET A 1 -92.33 37.39 -22.30
CA MET A 1 -92.28 36.00 -21.91
C MET A 1 -91.18 35.89 -20.87
N ARG A 2 -91.47 35.41 -19.70
CA ARG A 2 -90.74 35.61 -18.45
C ARG A 2 -89.54 34.68 -18.31
N THR A 3 -88.35 35.28 -18.11
CA THR A 3 -87.10 34.65 -17.70
C THR A 3 -87.08 34.46 -16.20
N PHE A 4 -86.75 33.26 -15.75
CA PHE A 4 -86.45 32.97 -14.35
C PHE A 4 -84.93 32.72 -14.20
N THR A 5 -84.36 33.62 -13.48
CA THR A 5 -82.97 33.46 -12.98
C THR A 5 -83.01 32.69 -11.66
N ARG A 6 -82.13 31.71 -11.50
CA ARG A 6 -81.90 31.04 -10.26
C ARG A 6 -80.45 31.21 -9.89
N ASP A 7 -80.24 31.96 -8.85
CA ASP A 7 -78.98 32.09 -8.15
C ASP A 7 -78.62 30.78 -7.39
N ALA A 8 -77.47 30.29 -7.59
CA ALA A 8 -76.89 29.20 -6.76
C ALA A 8 -75.55 29.65 -6.23
N SER A 9 -75.54 30.11 -4.99
CA SER A 9 -74.36 30.41 -4.23
C SER A 9 -73.63 29.12 -3.82
N PHE A 10 -72.49 28.88 -4.38
CA PHE A 10 -71.59 27.80 -3.90
C PHE A 10 -70.67 28.33 -2.85
N LEU A 11 -70.84 27.84 -1.65
CA LEU A 11 -69.90 28.08 -0.50
C LEU A 11 -68.66 27.25 -0.69
N ALA A 12 -67.51 27.88 -1.00
CA ALA A 12 -66.23 27.19 -1.11
C ALA A 12 -65.63 27.07 0.30
N VAL A 13 -65.56 25.84 0.80
CA VAL A 13 -64.81 25.53 2.00
C VAL A 13 -63.34 25.34 1.62
N VAL A 14 -62.50 26.28 2.05
CA VAL A 14 -61.03 26.18 1.90
C VAL A 14 -60.53 25.34 3.07
N VAL A 15 -60.13 24.10 2.80
CA VAL A 15 -59.37 23.27 3.75
C VAL A 15 -57.91 23.58 3.59
N ALA A 16 -57.33 24.31 4.54
CA ALA A 16 -55.89 24.53 4.60
C ALA A 16 -55.22 23.28 5.19
N ALA A 17 -54.57 22.48 4.35
CA ALA A 17 -53.73 21.39 4.78
C ALA A 17 -52.34 21.95 5.15
N ALA A 18 -52.03 22.04 6.45
CA ALA A 18 -50.72 22.36 6.95
C ALA A 18 -49.78 21.13 6.77
N ALA A 19 -48.92 21.15 5.77
CA ALA A 19 -47.89 20.15 5.60
C ALA A 19 -46.75 20.46 6.62
N VAL A 20 -46.68 19.69 7.68
CA VAL A 20 -45.53 19.69 8.59
C VAL A 20 -44.40 18.93 7.92
N LEU A 21 -43.41 19.65 7.35
CA LEU A 21 -42.14 19.11 6.88
C LEU A 21 -41.28 18.76 8.11
N LEU A 22 -41.27 17.51 8.50
CA LEU A 22 -40.27 16.96 9.39
C LEU A 22 -38.95 16.85 8.62
N ALA A 23 -38.07 17.85 8.78
CA ALA A 23 -36.69 17.77 8.36
C ALA A 23 -35.95 16.78 9.29
N SER A 24 -35.83 15.54 8.86
CA SER A 24 -34.94 14.58 9.49
C SER A 24 -33.50 15.03 9.21
N ALA A 25 -32.88 15.67 10.20
CA ALA A 25 -31.45 15.91 10.20
C ALA A 25 -30.74 14.55 10.23
N VAL A 26 -30.32 14.06 9.06
CA VAL A 26 -29.35 12.96 8.99
C VAL A 26 -28.04 13.53 9.50
N THR A 27 -27.77 13.36 10.79
CA THR A 27 -26.43 13.52 11.33
C THR A 27 -25.59 12.38 10.77
N GLY A 28 -24.97 12.62 9.61
CA GLY A 28 -23.93 11.75 9.10
C GLY A 28 -22.82 11.69 10.11
N GLU A 29 -22.76 10.62 10.89
CA GLU A 29 -21.63 10.29 11.71
C GLU A 29 -20.44 10.17 10.76
N ALA A 30 -19.50 11.14 10.80
CA ALA A 30 -18.30 11.10 10.01
C ALA A 30 -17.61 9.78 10.39
N ALA A 31 -17.54 8.85 9.43
CA ALA A 31 -16.85 7.59 9.63
C ALA A 31 -15.47 7.89 10.17
N ALA A 32 -15.17 7.39 11.39
CA ALA A 32 -13.88 7.58 12.04
C ALA A 32 -12.80 7.09 11.06
N VAL A 33 -11.85 7.96 10.72
CA VAL A 33 -10.70 7.58 9.90
C VAL A 33 -10.04 6.39 10.59
N PRO A 34 -9.91 5.22 9.91
CA PRO A 34 -9.31 4.06 10.56
C PRO A 34 -7.94 4.44 11.09
N ALA A 35 -7.65 4.05 12.33
CA ALA A 35 -6.33 4.26 12.93
C ALA A 35 -5.26 3.68 12.00
N SER A 36 -4.15 4.40 11.81
CA SER A 36 -3.05 3.91 10.98
C SER A 36 -2.62 2.53 11.46
N THR A 37 -2.54 1.58 10.54
CA THR A 37 -2.01 0.24 10.82
C THR A 37 -0.49 0.24 10.93
N LEU A 38 0.17 1.35 10.61
CA LEU A 38 1.62 1.51 10.63
C LEU A 38 2.08 2.11 11.96
N SER A 39 3.16 1.59 12.49
CA SER A 39 3.82 2.10 13.70
C SER A 39 5.35 1.91 13.61
N PRO A 40 6.14 2.71 14.31
CA PRO A 40 7.56 2.41 14.46
C PRO A 40 7.79 1.04 15.11
N PRO A 41 8.87 0.31 14.72
CA PRO A 41 9.22 -0.96 15.35
C PRO A 41 9.45 -0.81 16.86
N LYS A 42 8.85 -1.71 17.65
CA LYS A 42 9.01 -1.76 19.11
C LYS A 42 10.03 -2.81 19.56
N THR A 43 10.45 -3.70 18.69
CA THR A 43 11.38 -4.81 18.95
C THR A 43 12.49 -4.83 17.92
N ALA A 44 13.64 -5.38 18.23
CA ALA A 44 14.73 -5.54 17.26
C ALA A 44 14.37 -6.50 16.12
N GLU A 45 13.57 -7.51 16.40
CA GLU A 45 13.20 -8.59 15.50
C GLU A 45 11.69 -8.84 15.51
N MET A 46 11.17 -9.37 14.41
CA MET A 46 9.80 -9.80 14.25
C MET A 46 9.78 -11.15 13.51
N LYS A 47 8.88 -12.04 13.87
CA LYS A 47 8.59 -13.23 13.08
C LYS A 47 7.35 -12.98 12.23
N PRO A 48 7.29 -13.54 11.00
CA PRO A 48 6.04 -13.59 10.26
C PRO A 48 4.96 -14.29 11.10
N GLY A 49 3.72 -13.83 10.95
CA GLY A 49 2.57 -14.51 11.54
C GLY A 49 2.30 -15.85 10.85
N PRO A 50 1.23 -16.59 11.24
CA PRO A 50 0.87 -17.87 10.64
C PRO A 50 0.56 -17.78 9.14
N ASP A 51 0.25 -16.59 8.64
CA ASP A 51 0.04 -16.27 7.22
C ASP A 51 1.34 -16.02 6.44
N GLY A 52 2.50 -15.95 7.12
CA GLY A 52 3.83 -15.77 6.56
C GLY A 52 4.16 -14.37 6.09
N PHE A 53 3.25 -13.38 6.21
CA PHE A 53 3.49 -12.04 5.69
C PHE A 53 4.61 -11.30 6.44
N ILE A 54 5.44 -10.62 5.65
CA ILE A 54 6.53 -9.77 6.15
C ILE A 54 5.92 -8.41 6.50
N ARG A 55 5.93 -8.09 7.81
CA ARG A 55 5.25 -6.91 8.35
C ARG A 55 6.19 -5.79 8.80
N ARG A 56 7.49 -5.92 8.60
CA ARG A 56 8.51 -4.94 8.98
C ARG A 56 9.31 -4.49 7.79
N TRP A 57 9.36 -3.19 7.55
CA TRP A 57 9.98 -2.58 6.39
C TRP A 57 10.66 -1.26 6.72
N LEU A 58 11.70 -0.93 5.95
CA LEU A 58 12.17 0.44 5.75
C LEU A 58 11.46 0.98 4.51
N VAL A 59 10.87 2.16 4.62
CA VAL A 59 10.15 2.84 3.54
C VAL A 59 10.79 4.21 3.33
N LEU A 60 11.22 4.50 2.11
CA LEU A 60 11.69 5.84 1.74
C LEU A 60 10.49 6.75 1.48
N GLU A 61 10.59 8.00 1.87
CA GLU A 61 9.66 9.04 1.47
C GLU A 61 9.45 9.05 -0.05
N PRO A 62 8.24 9.37 -0.56
CA PRO A 62 7.90 9.19 -1.96
C PRO A 62 8.72 10.10 -2.89
N ILE A 63 9.12 9.53 -4.01
CA ILE A 63 9.78 10.21 -5.14
C ILE A 63 8.75 10.46 -6.22
N ALA A 64 8.74 11.61 -6.86
CA ALA A 64 7.87 11.87 -7.99
C ALA A 64 8.15 10.89 -9.16
N ALA A 65 7.12 10.20 -9.63
CA ALA A 65 7.21 9.26 -10.75
C ALA A 65 5.85 9.13 -11.43
N THR A 66 5.82 9.19 -12.76
CA THR A 66 4.59 9.09 -13.54
C THR A 66 4.64 7.93 -14.51
N GLY A 67 3.49 7.26 -14.67
CA GLY A 67 3.31 6.16 -15.61
C GLY A 67 3.60 4.79 -15.00
N LEU A 68 2.86 3.79 -15.50
CA LEU A 68 2.79 2.44 -14.91
C LEU A 68 3.20 1.35 -15.91
N THR A 69 3.66 1.71 -17.12
CA THR A 69 4.14 0.73 -18.11
C THR A 69 5.54 0.24 -17.74
N ASP A 70 5.88 -0.96 -18.15
CA ASP A 70 7.20 -1.57 -17.90
C ASP A 70 8.35 -0.60 -18.18
N SER A 71 8.44 -0.07 -19.39
CA SER A 71 9.54 0.81 -19.80
C SER A 71 9.65 2.07 -18.95
N ILE A 72 8.52 2.65 -18.54
CA ILE A 72 8.49 3.87 -17.70
C ILE A 72 8.92 3.54 -16.27
N VAL A 73 8.37 2.46 -15.69
CA VAL A 73 8.73 2.01 -14.33
C VAL A 73 10.20 1.64 -14.24
N GLN A 74 10.71 0.87 -15.20
CA GLN A 74 12.13 0.52 -15.28
C GLN A 74 13.04 1.75 -15.45
N ALA A 75 12.60 2.76 -16.21
CA ALA A 75 13.33 4.01 -16.33
C ALA A 75 13.35 4.80 -15.03
N ALA A 76 12.23 4.86 -14.28
CA ALA A 76 12.14 5.50 -12.98
C ALA A 76 13.02 4.79 -11.94
N VAL A 77 13.00 3.46 -11.93
CA VAL A 77 13.87 2.64 -11.08
C VAL A 77 15.35 2.94 -11.36
N LYS A 78 15.77 2.98 -12.63
CA LYS A 78 17.16 3.25 -13.04
C LYS A 78 17.64 4.66 -12.67
N LYS A 79 16.77 5.63 -12.55
CA LYS A 79 17.10 6.98 -12.08
C LYS A 79 17.21 7.07 -10.56
N GLY A 80 16.74 6.06 -9.83
CA GLY A 80 16.77 6.02 -8.38
C GLY A 80 18.20 5.91 -7.84
N PRO A 81 18.45 6.35 -6.60
CA PRO A 81 19.78 6.41 -6.00
C PRO A 81 20.37 5.03 -5.66
N PHE A 82 19.62 3.94 -5.88
CA PHE A 82 19.96 2.59 -5.39
C PHE A 82 20.35 1.60 -6.47
N THR A 83 20.51 2.02 -7.72
CA THR A 83 20.80 1.11 -8.85
C THR A 83 22.18 0.43 -8.73
N ALA A 84 23.14 1.03 -8.03
CA ALA A 84 24.46 0.45 -7.84
C ALA A 84 24.53 -0.61 -6.73
N GLU A 85 23.64 -0.52 -5.71
CA GLU A 85 23.65 -1.41 -4.54
C GLU A 85 22.23 -1.81 -4.11
N LEU A 86 21.56 -2.60 -4.93
CA LEU A 86 20.21 -3.08 -4.62
C LEU A 86 20.11 -4.00 -3.39
N SER A 87 21.26 -4.48 -2.88
CA SER A 87 21.36 -5.25 -1.63
C SER A 87 21.74 -4.40 -0.40
N ALA A 88 22.05 -3.12 -0.56
CA ALA A 88 22.33 -2.24 0.57
C ALA A 88 21.08 -2.04 1.44
N VAL A 89 21.26 -2.00 2.77
CA VAL A 89 20.18 -1.78 3.73
C VAL A 89 20.39 -0.43 4.40
N PRO A 90 19.52 0.56 4.15
CA PRO A 90 19.59 1.85 4.81
C PRO A 90 19.23 1.74 6.29
N ARG A 91 19.46 2.80 7.05
CA ARG A 91 19.04 2.89 8.45
C ARG A 91 17.77 3.72 8.58
N ASP A 92 17.04 3.48 9.66
CA ASP A 92 15.93 4.37 10.06
C ASP A 92 16.44 5.78 10.30
N GLY A 93 15.78 6.79 9.72
CA GLY A 93 16.19 8.19 9.73
C GLY A 93 17.33 8.54 8.77
N GLU A 94 17.92 7.58 8.06
CA GLU A 94 18.95 7.85 7.06
C GLU A 94 18.39 8.70 5.92
N LYS A 95 19.14 9.72 5.55
CA LYS A 95 18.75 10.67 4.52
C LYS A 95 19.48 10.37 3.22
N VAL A 96 18.73 10.50 2.13
CA VAL A 96 19.27 10.37 0.76
C VAL A 96 18.82 11.55 -0.08
N ASN A 97 19.74 12.06 -0.92
CA ASN A 97 19.42 13.11 -1.88
C ASN A 97 18.90 12.46 -3.17
N VAL A 98 17.72 12.87 -3.58
CA VAL A 98 17.11 12.46 -4.85
C VAL A 98 16.76 13.73 -5.61
N GLU A 99 17.43 13.96 -6.73
CA GLU A 99 17.34 15.22 -7.48
C GLU A 99 17.59 16.44 -6.56
N SER A 100 16.60 17.31 -6.37
CA SER A 100 16.68 18.48 -5.49
C SER A 100 16.11 18.24 -4.07
N ALA A 101 15.58 17.07 -3.78
CA ALA A 101 14.95 16.75 -2.51
C ALA A 101 15.86 15.91 -1.62
N GLN A 102 15.82 16.17 -0.31
CA GLN A 102 16.38 15.29 0.71
C GLN A 102 15.25 14.48 1.33
N LEU A 103 15.30 13.17 1.16
CA LEU A 103 14.29 12.21 1.63
C LEU A 103 14.86 11.35 2.76
N ALA A 104 14.00 10.93 3.68
CA ALA A 104 14.38 10.07 4.79
C ALA A 104 13.78 8.67 4.68
N TRP A 105 14.51 7.68 5.19
CA TRP A 105 14.03 6.32 5.41
C TRP A 105 13.32 6.23 6.75
N HIS A 106 12.21 5.50 6.78
CA HIS A 106 11.39 5.29 7.97
C HIS A 106 11.19 3.80 8.21
N ALA A 107 11.55 3.34 9.39
CA ALA A 107 11.24 1.98 9.83
C ALA A 107 9.77 1.90 10.23
N VAL A 108 9.04 0.95 9.67
CA VAL A 108 7.62 0.73 9.95
C VAL A 108 7.31 -0.74 10.19
N ASP A 109 6.45 -0.99 11.17
CA ASP A 109 5.73 -2.24 11.36
C ASP A 109 4.27 -2.03 10.94
N THR A 110 3.68 -3.01 10.28
CA THR A 110 2.24 -3.05 10.04
C THR A 110 1.55 -4.08 10.92
N SER A 111 0.39 -3.74 11.47
CA SER A 111 -0.46 -4.68 12.17
C SER A 111 -1.28 -5.57 11.22
N ASN A 112 -1.35 -5.20 9.94
CA ASN A 112 -2.08 -5.91 8.91
C ASN A 112 -1.13 -6.78 8.04
N TYR A 113 -1.69 -7.56 7.11
CA TYR A 113 -0.90 -8.33 6.14
C TYR A 113 -0.23 -7.43 5.08
N ASN A 114 -0.79 -6.26 4.81
CA ASN A 114 -0.30 -5.29 3.82
C ASN A 114 0.33 -4.05 4.48
N VAL A 115 1.24 -3.42 3.75
CA VAL A 115 1.85 -2.14 4.09
C VAL A 115 1.16 -1.05 3.30
N ASN A 116 0.44 -0.16 3.98
CA ASN A 116 -0.31 0.92 3.35
C ASN A 116 0.56 2.15 3.11
N LEU A 117 1.10 2.28 1.90
CA LEU A 117 1.97 3.38 1.49
C LEU A 117 1.23 4.72 1.34
N PHE A 118 -0.08 4.68 1.04
CA PHE A 118 -0.90 5.88 1.02
C PHE A 118 -0.98 6.51 2.42
N HIS A 119 -1.26 5.71 3.45
CA HIS A 119 -1.28 6.21 4.83
C HIS A 119 0.12 6.62 5.31
N PHE A 120 1.16 5.91 4.89
CA PHE A 120 2.55 6.29 5.16
C PHE A 120 2.84 7.72 4.66
N ALA A 121 2.64 7.98 3.37
CA ALA A 121 2.90 9.29 2.79
C ALA A 121 2.02 10.40 3.42
N ARG A 122 0.73 10.11 3.65
CA ARG A 122 -0.21 11.04 4.31
C ARG A 122 0.23 11.42 5.72
N SER A 123 0.77 10.48 6.49
CA SER A 123 1.25 10.74 7.86
C SER A 123 2.46 11.67 7.91
N LEU A 124 3.18 11.81 6.79
CA LEU A 124 4.34 12.67 6.61
C LEU A 124 4.02 13.94 5.80
N ASP A 125 2.75 14.17 5.50
CA ASP A 125 2.28 15.29 4.68
C ASP A 125 2.91 15.31 3.27
N LYS A 126 3.17 14.12 2.72
CA LYS A 126 3.77 13.91 1.40
C LYS A 126 2.74 13.54 0.34
N ASN A 127 3.13 13.72 -0.93
CA ASN A 127 2.31 13.35 -2.07
C ASN A 127 2.05 11.83 -2.11
N THR A 128 0.83 11.45 -2.51
CA THR A 128 0.39 10.06 -2.59
C THR A 128 0.14 9.57 -4.02
N SER A 129 0.13 10.47 -5.00
CA SER A 129 -0.18 10.15 -6.40
C SER A 129 0.99 10.50 -7.31
N ASN A 130 1.18 9.73 -8.38
CA ASN A 130 2.32 9.86 -9.29
C ASN A 130 3.65 9.82 -8.53
N VAL A 131 3.83 8.80 -7.72
CA VAL A 131 4.99 8.62 -6.86
C VAL A 131 5.53 7.19 -6.90
N LEU A 132 6.81 7.06 -6.61
CA LEU A 132 7.53 5.82 -6.41
C LEU A 132 7.98 5.74 -4.96
N PHE A 133 7.73 4.61 -4.31
CA PHE A 133 8.24 4.26 -3.00
C PHE A 133 9.32 3.19 -3.13
N TRP A 134 10.46 3.41 -2.49
CA TRP A 134 11.42 2.34 -2.25
C TRP A 134 11.16 1.71 -0.89
N VAL A 135 11.15 0.39 -0.85
CA VAL A 135 10.97 -0.37 0.38
C VAL A 135 12.04 -1.46 0.51
N VAL A 136 12.51 -1.70 1.72
CA VAL A 136 13.56 -2.68 2.02
C VAL A 136 13.24 -3.42 3.31
N THR A 137 13.50 -4.72 3.33
CA THR A 137 13.51 -5.51 4.56
C THR A 137 14.61 -6.56 4.51
N VAL A 138 14.95 -7.13 5.66
CA VAL A 138 15.91 -8.22 5.77
C VAL A 138 15.24 -9.41 6.42
N VAL A 139 15.23 -10.54 5.72
CA VAL A 139 14.75 -11.81 6.24
C VAL A 139 15.93 -12.72 6.55
N HIS A 140 16.03 -13.16 7.79
CA HIS A 140 17.06 -14.11 8.25
C HIS A 140 16.50 -15.52 8.15
N ALA A 141 17.09 -16.31 7.26
CA ALA A 141 16.74 -17.71 7.12
C ALA A 141 17.57 -18.56 8.13
N PRO A 142 16.95 -19.46 8.89
CA PRO A 142 17.64 -20.30 9.89
C PRO A 142 18.64 -21.29 9.25
N ARG A 143 18.45 -21.59 7.98
CA ARG A 143 19.29 -22.48 7.14
C ARG A 143 19.22 -22.02 5.69
N GLU A 144 20.05 -22.57 4.83
CA GLU A 144 19.84 -22.45 3.39
C GLU A 144 18.48 -23.06 3.02
N MET A 145 17.67 -22.32 2.27
CA MET A 145 16.31 -22.70 1.86
C MET A 145 16.22 -22.64 0.35
N ARG A 146 16.17 -23.82 -0.28
CA ARG A 146 16.10 -23.95 -1.74
C ARG A 146 14.66 -24.03 -2.22
N ASP A 147 14.47 -23.76 -3.50
CA ASP A 147 13.18 -23.86 -4.19
C ASP A 147 12.05 -23.03 -3.56
N VAL A 148 12.40 -21.97 -2.84
CA VAL A 148 11.45 -21.02 -2.29
C VAL A 148 11.03 -20.00 -3.34
N ARG A 149 9.94 -19.26 -3.08
CA ARG A 149 9.45 -18.16 -3.93
C ARG A 149 9.15 -16.94 -3.08
N LEU A 150 9.44 -15.77 -3.64
CA LEU A 150 8.81 -14.54 -3.16
C LEU A 150 7.43 -14.43 -3.79
N ALA A 151 6.39 -14.29 -2.98
CA ALA A 151 5.02 -14.03 -3.40
C ALA A 151 4.60 -12.64 -2.90
N ILE A 152 4.01 -11.83 -3.79
CA ILE A 152 3.66 -10.45 -3.50
C ILE A 152 2.25 -10.11 -3.99
N GLY A 153 1.66 -9.11 -3.38
CA GLY A 153 0.56 -8.34 -3.95
C GLY A 153 0.94 -6.87 -3.94
N SER A 154 0.62 -6.14 -4.98
CA SER A 154 0.94 -4.72 -5.07
C SER A 154 -0.15 -3.97 -5.80
N ASN A 155 -0.55 -2.85 -5.25
CA ASN A 155 -1.37 -1.88 -5.95
C ASN A 155 -0.50 -1.14 -6.96
N ALA A 156 -1.00 -1.00 -8.18
CA ALA A 156 -0.30 -0.46 -9.34
C ALA A 156 0.99 -1.24 -9.70
N ALA A 157 2.02 -0.58 -10.21
CA ALA A 157 3.22 -1.25 -10.70
C ALA A 157 4.26 -1.46 -9.60
N SER A 158 5.00 -2.57 -9.65
CA SER A 158 6.14 -2.77 -8.75
C SER A 158 7.21 -3.69 -9.33
N VAL A 159 8.46 -3.47 -8.90
CA VAL A 159 9.62 -4.30 -9.25
C VAL A 159 10.29 -4.75 -7.96
N TRP A 160 10.68 -6.01 -7.90
CA TRP A 160 11.16 -6.66 -6.67
C TRP A 160 12.49 -7.36 -6.88
N TRP A 161 13.37 -7.23 -5.89
CA TRP A 161 14.70 -7.86 -5.85
C TRP A 161 14.87 -8.68 -4.59
N VAL A 162 15.58 -9.79 -4.73
CA VAL A 162 16.11 -10.58 -3.61
C VAL A 162 17.62 -10.64 -3.76
N ASN A 163 18.35 -10.18 -2.72
CA ASN A 163 19.83 -10.12 -2.72
C ASN A 163 20.41 -9.40 -3.95
N GLY A 164 19.75 -8.34 -4.41
CA GLY A 164 20.15 -7.55 -5.58
C GLY A 164 19.74 -8.11 -6.94
N GLN A 165 19.18 -9.32 -7.00
CA GLN A 165 18.66 -9.91 -8.23
C GLN A 165 17.18 -9.58 -8.41
N GLU A 166 16.78 -9.03 -9.55
CA GLU A 166 15.38 -8.83 -9.90
C GLU A 166 14.66 -10.18 -10.06
N VAL A 167 13.51 -10.33 -9.37
CA VAL A 167 12.77 -11.59 -9.32
C VAL A 167 11.31 -11.46 -9.75
N ILE A 168 10.70 -10.26 -9.63
CA ILE A 168 9.33 -9.97 -10.05
C ILE A 168 9.27 -8.56 -10.64
N GLY A 169 8.57 -8.40 -11.75
CA GLY A 169 8.09 -7.12 -12.27
C GLY A 169 6.61 -7.25 -12.62
N ILE A 170 5.78 -6.38 -12.06
CA ILE A 170 4.37 -6.27 -12.41
C ILE A 170 4.06 -4.82 -12.76
N TYR A 171 3.21 -4.61 -13.77
CA TYR A 171 2.99 -3.31 -14.39
C TYR A 171 1.52 -3.06 -14.63
N GLY A 172 1.16 -1.80 -14.87
CA GLY A 172 -0.20 -1.36 -15.11
C GLY A 172 -0.93 -0.95 -13.84
N ASP A 173 -2.13 -0.40 -14.04
CA ASP A 173 -3.06 -0.07 -12.95
C ASP A 173 -3.76 -1.33 -12.47
N ARG A 174 -3.66 -1.61 -11.16
CA ARG A 174 -4.16 -2.85 -10.55
C ARG A 174 -4.38 -2.69 -9.06
N GLN A 175 -5.20 -3.54 -8.49
CA GLN A 175 -5.37 -3.65 -7.05
C GLN A 175 -4.36 -4.65 -6.45
N ALA A 176 -4.00 -4.45 -5.19
CA ALA A 176 -3.21 -5.42 -4.46
C ALA A 176 -4.02 -6.69 -4.17
N VAL A 177 -3.66 -7.77 -4.83
CA VAL A 177 -4.21 -9.11 -4.60
C VAL A 177 -3.11 -9.99 -4.02
N ILE A 178 -3.43 -10.75 -2.98
CA ILE A 178 -2.46 -11.64 -2.31
C ILE A 178 -1.91 -12.65 -3.33
N ASP A 179 -0.56 -12.80 -3.36
CA ASP A 179 0.17 -13.73 -4.20
C ASP A 179 -0.07 -13.58 -5.72
N ASP A 180 -0.48 -12.40 -6.16
CA ASP A 180 -0.72 -12.11 -7.57
C ASP A 180 0.58 -12.04 -8.40
N GLY A 181 1.69 -11.64 -7.77
CA GLY A 181 3.03 -11.76 -8.33
C GLY A 181 3.83 -12.82 -7.59
N VAL A 182 4.31 -13.85 -8.31
CA VAL A 182 5.13 -14.92 -7.71
C VAL A 182 6.40 -15.10 -8.51
N SER A 183 7.55 -15.06 -7.83
CA SER A 183 8.85 -15.24 -8.47
C SER A 183 9.04 -16.66 -9.01
N LYS A 184 10.04 -16.83 -9.87
CA LYS A 184 10.62 -18.16 -10.11
C LYS A 184 11.19 -18.70 -8.79
N ARG A 185 11.50 -20.00 -8.77
CA ARG A 185 12.17 -20.65 -7.65
C ARG A 185 13.55 -20.00 -7.43
N LEU A 186 13.86 -19.68 -6.19
CA LEU A 186 15.12 -19.08 -5.76
C LEU A 186 15.64 -19.77 -4.49
N THR A 187 16.84 -19.38 -4.08
CA THR A 187 17.45 -19.88 -2.84
C THR A 187 17.69 -18.71 -1.88
N LEU A 188 17.16 -18.83 -0.67
CA LEU A 188 17.61 -17.97 0.44
C LEU A 188 18.86 -18.60 1.07
N LYS A 189 19.92 -17.83 1.21
CA LYS A 189 21.11 -18.25 1.94
C LYS A 189 20.81 -18.30 3.45
N LYS A 190 21.52 -19.12 4.21
CA LYS A 190 21.48 -19.06 5.67
C LYS A 190 21.88 -17.67 6.15
N GLY A 191 21.16 -17.12 7.12
CA GLY A 191 21.36 -15.75 7.63
C GLY A 191 20.62 -14.71 6.81
N PRO A 192 21.14 -13.48 6.68
CA PRO A 192 20.41 -12.36 6.11
C PRO A 192 20.22 -12.48 4.60
N ASN A 193 19.00 -12.17 4.15
CA ASN A 193 18.61 -11.99 2.75
C ASN A 193 17.85 -10.68 2.62
N VAL A 194 18.29 -9.82 1.71
CA VAL A 194 17.68 -8.50 1.50
C VAL A 194 16.57 -8.62 0.47
N ILE A 195 15.37 -8.18 0.83
CA ILE A 195 14.25 -8.00 -0.09
C ILE A 195 14.04 -6.51 -0.29
N ARG A 196 14.04 -6.06 -1.53
CA ARG A 196 13.83 -4.67 -1.92
C ARG A 196 12.71 -4.59 -2.94
N ALA A 197 11.91 -3.52 -2.89
CA ALA A 197 10.99 -3.22 -3.96
C ALA A 197 10.93 -1.73 -4.27
N ALA A 198 10.57 -1.45 -5.53
CA ALA A 198 10.09 -0.16 -5.99
C ALA A 198 8.60 -0.30 -6.30
N VAL A 199 7.74 0.45 -5.62
CA VAL A 199 6.29 0.45 -5.79
C VAL A 199 5.87 1.79 -6.36
N VAL A 200 5.25 1.79 -7.54
CA VAL A 200 4.83 3.02 -8.24
C VAL A 200 3.32 3.16 -8.16
N ASN A 201 2.87 4.31 -7.70
CA ASN A 201 1.46 4.67 -7.66
C ASN A 201 1.12 5.75 -8.69
N GLY A 202 0.13 5.49 -9.55
CA GLY A 202 -0.45 6.51 -10.43
C GLY A 202 -1.47 7.40 -9.70
N GLY A 203 -2.27 6.81 -8.81
CA GLY A 203 -3.30 7.51 -8.02
C GLY A 203 -4.12 6.55 -7.17
N GLY A 204 -4.91 7.08 -6.25
CA GLY A 204 -5.75 6.29 -5.36
C GLY A 204 -4.99 5.60 -4.23
N ALA A 205 -5.47 4.45 -3.80
CA ALA A 205 -4.83 3.62 -2.77
C ALA A 205 -3.49 3.08 -3.25
N THR A 206 -2.55 2.90 -2.33
CA THR A 206 -1.25 2.28 -2.61
C THR A 206 -0.86 1.42 -1.44
N ASP A 207 -0.74 0.15 -1.67
CA ASP A 207 -0.30 -0.82 -0.69
C ASP A 207 0.38 -2.01 -1.36
N PHE A 208 1.10 -2.78 -0.57
CA PHE A 208 1.68 -4.04 -0.99
C PHE A 208 1.68 -5.05 0.16
N CYS A 209 1.79 -6.31 -0.17
CA CYS A 209 2.11 -7.38 0.76
C CYS A 209 3.19 -8.29 0.16
N ALA A 210 3.93 -8.97 1.03
CA ALA A 210 4.96 -9.91 0.60
C ALA A 210 5.13 -11.04 1.61
N ARG A 211 5.39 -12.25 1.12
CA ARG A 211 5.73 -13.43 1.92
C ARG A 211 6.63 -14.38 1.14
N ILE A 212 7.33 -15.26 1.86
CA ILE A 212 8.11 -16.32 1.25
C ILE A 212 7.31 -17.62 1.31
N LEU A 213 7.25 -18.29 0.18
CA LEU A 213 6.64 -19.62 0.04
C LEU A 213 7.73 -20.69 -0.06
N ASP A 214 7.49 -21.86 0.53
CA ASP A 214 8.38 -23.03 0.45
C ASP A 214 8.27 -23.77 -0.90
N ALA A 215 8.97 -24.89 -1.03
CA ALA A 215 8.95 -25.74 -2.22
C ALA A 215 7.55 -26.30 -2.56
N SER A 216 6.64 -26.33 -1.59
CA SER A 216 5.23 -26.76 -1.74
C SER A 216 4.26 -25.57 -1.88
N ASP A 217 4.78 -24.36 -2.08
CA ASP A 217 4.04 -23.11 -2.16
C ASP A 217 3.24 -22.76 -0.88
N LYS A 218 3.73 -23.22 0.29
CA LYS A 218 3.16 -22.85 1.60
C LYS A 218 3.96 -21.72 2.23
N PRO A 219 3.29 -20.81 2.99
CA PRO A 219 3.98 -19.73 3.68
C PRO A 219 5.04 -20.23 4.68
N ILE A 220 6.23 -19.62 4.63
CA ILE A 220 7.31 -19.89 5.58
C ILE A 220 7.14 -18.94 6.79
N THR A 221 7.15 -19.50 7.99
CA THR A 221 6.91 -18.76 9.24
C THR A 221 8.10 -18.80 10.22
N ASP A 222 9.14 -19.57 9.92
CA ASP A 222 10.35 -19.72 10.76
C ASP A 222 11.48 -18.74 10.42
N LEU A 223 11.18 -17.73 9.59
CA LEU A 223 12.05 -16.60 9.31
C LEU A 223 12.07 -15.60 10.47
N VAL A 224 13.19 -14.87 10.60
CA VAL A 224 13.27 -13.69 11.45
C VAL A 224 13.39 -12.45 10.56
N VAL A 225 12.58 -11.45 10.80
CA VAL A 225 12.57 -10.20 10.04
C VAL A 225 13.15 -9.10 10.91
N ASN A 226 14.17 -8.41 10.39
CA ASN A 226 14.71 -7.20 10.99
C ASN A 226 15.09 -6.19 9.89
N LEU A 227 15.79 -5.11 10.26
CA LEU A 227 16.20 -4.06 9.33
C LEU A 227 17.73 -3.92 9.28
N ARG A 228 18.44 -5.01 9.60
CA ARG A 228 19.91 -5.06 9.62
C ARG A 228 20.38 -6.30 8.90
N PRO A 229 21.41 -6.21 8.02
CA PRO A 229 22.01 -7.35 7.37
C PRO A 229 22.78 -8.26 8.34
#